data_1d2febaa08ee33b1744bb374bee8892e
#
_entry.id   1d2febaa08ee33b1744bb374bee8892e
#
_cell.length_a   1.000
_cell.length_b   1.000
_cell.length_c   1.000
_cell.angle_alpha   90.00
_cell.angle_beta   90.00
_cell.angle_gamma   90.00
#
_symmetry.space_group_name_H-M   'P 1'
#
loop_
_entity.id
_entity.type
_entity.pdbx_description
1 polymer ?
#
loop_
_entity_poly.entity_id
_entity_poly.type
_entity_poly.pdbx_seq_one_letter_code
_entity_poly.pdbx_strand_id
1 'polypeptide(L)'
;MTGAVIAVVDDDVYIGDMLEELLRREGYEVLRAYSGTEAVLLLEGGRPDLVLLDLMLPGLSGEAVLPHLAGIPVIVLSAKAGVESKVELLLGGAADYLTKPFDTRELLARIAVQLRRKTAQGSVLRYKEIVLNPESREVTVDGEAVRLTRTEFGILKLLMQNPKQVIPKSRLLDQLSLETPDCAESSLKVHVSNLRRKLREAGAGECIEAVWGIGFKLAE
;
A
#
# COMPACT_ATOMS: atom_id res chain seq x y z
N MET A 1 -10.47 2.65 -20.15
CA MET A 1 -9.73 2.56 -18.87
C MET A 1 -9.61 1.07 -18.60
N THR A 2 -8.41 0.50 -18.60
CA THR A 2 -8.18 -0.89 -18.21
C THR A 2 -8.59 -1.01 -16.74
N GLY A 3 -9.52 -1.94 -16.45
CA GLY A 3 -9.95 -2.22 -15.07
C GLY A 3 -8.77 -2.72 -14.24
N ALA A 4 -8.83 -2.55 -12.90
CA ALA A 4 -7.83 -3.15 -12.02
C ALA A 4 -7.85 -4.67 -12.16
N VAL A 5 -6.68 -5.29 -12.10
CA VAL A 5 -6.48 -6.74 -12.25
C VAL A 5 -6.51 -7.40 -10.87
N ILE A 6 -7.45 -8.32 -10.65
CA ILE A 6 -7.59 -9.07 -9.38
C ILE A 6 -7.26 -10.53 -9.62
N ALA A 7 -6.31 -11.08 -8.87
CA ALA A 7 -6.06 -12.52 -8.88
C ALA A 7 -6.95 -13.21 -7.85
N VAL A 8 -7.62 -14.27 -8.27
CA VAL A 8 -8.42 -15.17 -7.42
C VAL A 8 -7.69 -16.50 -7.31
N VAL A 9 -7.21 -16.80 -6.12
CA VAL A 9 -6.45 -18.02 -5.78
C VAL A 9 -7.29 -18.87 -4.84
N ASP A 10 -7.96 -19.86 -5.39
CA ASP A 10 -8.90 -20.75 -4.67
C ASP A 10 -9.01 -22.06 -5.47
N ASP A 11 -8.87 -23.21 -4.80
CA ASP A 11 -8.98 -24.52 -5.45
C ASP A 11 -10.43 -24.95 -5.67
N ASP A 12 -11.38 -24.31 -4.96
CA ASP A 12 -12.80 -24.51 -5.21
C ASP A 12 -13.24 -23.77 -6.47
N VAL A 13 -13.50 -24.58 -7.53
CA VAL A 13 -13.92 -24.06 -8.84
C VAL A 13 -15.21 -23.24 -8.75
N TYR A 14 -16.18 -23.66 -7.91
CA TYR A 14 -17.47 -22.97 -7.81
C TYR A 14 -17.34 -21.60 -7.13
N ILE A 15 -16.53 -21.51 -6.05
CA ILE A 15 -16.24 -20.24 -5.39
C ILE A 15 -15.50 -19.34 -6.36
N GLY A 16 -14.49 -19.88 -7.03
CA GLY A 16 -13.72 -19.12 -7.99
C GLY A 16 -14.54 -18.60 -9.18
N ASP A 17 -15.43 -19.41 -9.76
CA ASP A 17 -16.30 -18.97 -10.86
C ASP A 17 -17.28 -17.90 -10.42
N MET A 18 -17.87 -18.05 -9.22
CA MET A 18 -18.73 -17.04 -8.62
C MET A 18 -18.01 -15.71 -8.40
N LEU A 19 -16.77 -15.76 -7.89
CA LEU A 19 -15.94 -14.57 -7.68
C LEU A 19 -15.56 -13.92 -9.02
N GLU A 20 -15.17 -14.72 -10.01
CA GLU A 20 -14.83 -14.20 -11.33
C GLU A 20 -16.01 -13.49 -11.99
N GLU A 21 -17.19 -14.10 -11.96
CA GLU A 21 -18.41 -13.48 -12.51
C GLU A 21 -18.74 -12.17 -11.79
N LEU A 22 -18.69 -12.18 -10.44
CA LEU A 22 -18.92 -11.00 -9.61
C LEU A 22 -17.97 -9.85 -9.96
N LEU A 23 -16.67 -10.14 -9.98
CA LEU A 23 -15.63 -9.14 -10.20
C LEU A 23 -15.66 -8.57 -11.62
N ARG A 24 -15.91 -9.40 -12.63
CA ARG A 24 -16.07 -8.94 -14.02
C ARG A 24 -17.29 -8.03 -14.20
N ARG A 25 -18.38 -8.29 -13.51
CA ARG A 25 -19.58 -7.38 -13.50
C ARG A 25 -19.23 -6.00 -12.93
N GLU A 26 -18.34 -5.95 -11.95
CA GLU A 26 -17.86 -4.69 -11.36
C GLU A 26 -16.74 -4.01 -12.19
N GLY A 27 -16.37 -4.57 -13.35
CA GLY A 27 -15.41 -3.99 -14.30
C GLY A 27 -13.95 -4.30 -13.99
N TYR A 28 -13.67 -5.30 -13.16
CA TYR A 28 -12.31 -5.79 -12.89
C TYR A 28 -11.88 -6.83 -13.92
N GLU A 29 -10.59 -6.88 -14.22
CA GLU A 29 -9.96 -8.01 -14.91
C GLU A 29 -9.62 -9.09 -13.87
N VAL A 30 -9.83 -10.37 -14.21
CA VAL A 30 -9.65 -11.48 -13.29
C VAL A 30 -8.65 -12.48 -13.81
N LEU A 31 -7.65 -12.79 -12.98
CA LEU A 31 -6.70 -13.89 -13.17
C LEU A 31 -7.07 -15.02 -12.19
N ARG A 32 -6.92 -16.27 -12.60
CA ARG A 32 -7.25 -17.45 -11.79
C ARG A 32 -6.02 -18.29 -11.52
N ALA A 33 -5.91 -18.79 -10.29
CA ALA A 33 -4.99 -19.83 -9.89
C ALA A 33 -5.71 -20.81 -8.95
N TYR A 34 -5.47 -22.11 -9.14
CA TYR A 34 -6.14 -23.20 -8.42
C TYR A 34 -5.24 -23.88 -7.39
N SER A 35 -4.03 -23.36 -7.22
CA SER A 35 -3.06 -23.85 -6.25
C SER A 35 -2.09 -22.73 -5.85
N GLY A 36 -1.41 -22.90 -4.73
CA GLY A 36 -0.38 -21.95 -4.31
C GLY A 36 0.80 -21.89 -5.28
N THR A 37 1.14 -23.01 -5.93
CA THR A 37 2.20 -23.04 -6.95
C THR A 37 1.81 -22.24 -8.19
N GLU A 38 0.57 -22.38 -8.67
CA GLU A 38 0.06 -21.56 -9.79
C GLU A 38 0.02 -20.08 -9.43
N ALA A 39 -0.37 -19.74 -8.19
CA ALA A 39 -0.38 -18.36 -7.74
C ALA A 39 1.02 -17.72 -7.84
N VAL A 40 2.08 -18.42 -7.45
CA VAL A 40 3.46 -17.94 -7.58
C VAL A 40 3.85 -17.78 -9.05
N LEU A 41 3.55 -18.75 -9.92
CA LEU A 41 3.83 -18.69 -11.35
C LEU A 41 3.08 -17.54 -12.05
N LEU A 42 1.85 -17.27 -11.63
CA LEU A 42 1.05 -16.17 -12.16
C LEU A 42 1.74 -14.81 -11.99
N LEU A 43 2.50 -14.63 -10.90
CA LEU A 43 3.26 -13.39 -10.64
C LEU A 43 4.42 -13.17 -11.63
N GLU A 44 4.95 -14.22 -12.25
CA GLU A 44 5.99 -14.09 -13.27
C GLU A 44 5.44 -13.49 -14.57
N GLY A 45 4.15 -13.69 -14.87
CA GLY A 45 3.46 -13.15 -16.04
C GLY A 45 2.94 -11.72 -15.88
N GLY A 46 2.97 -11.18 -14.68
CA GLY A 46 2.48 -9.83 -14.35
C GLY A 46 1.97 -9.72 -12.94
N ARG A 47 2.05 -8.53 -12.34
CA ARG A 47 1.57 -8.30 -10.96
C ARG A 47 0.12 -7.85 -10.96
N PRO A 48 -0.79 -8.57 -10.29
CA PRO A 48 -2.16 -8.11 -10.09
C PRO A 48 -2.21 -6.89 -9.16
N ASP A 49 -3.32 -6.16 -9.21
CA ASP A 49 -3.55 -5.02 -8.34
C ASP A 49 -3.99 -5.43 -6.93
N LEU A 50 -4.60 -6.62 -6.81
CA LEU A 50 -5.06 -7.20 -5.56
C LEU A 50 -5.13 -8.73 -5.71
N VAL A 51 -4.92 -9.47 -4.62
CA VAL A 51 -5.08 -10.92 -4.57
C VAL A 51 -6.17 -11.28 -3.56
N LEU A 52 -7.13 -12.10 -3.98
CA LEU A 52 -8.02 -12.86 -3.10
C LEU A 52 -7.40 -14.25 -2.92
N LEU A 53 -7.07 -14.63 -1.69
CA LEU A 53 -6.28 -15.82 -1.40
C LEU A 53 -6.99 -16.74 -0.43
N ASP A 54 -7.31 -17.98 -0.83
CA ASP A 54 -7.63 -19.03 0.12
C ASP A 54 -6.34 -19.54 0.78
N LEU A 55 -6.45 -19.94 2.04
CA LEU A 55 -5.33 -20.56 2.78
C LEU A 55 -5.23 -22.06 2.54
N MET A 56 -6.37 -22.71 2.28
CA MET A 56 -6.48 -24.16 2.14
C MET A 56 -6.23 -24.58 0.69
N LEU A 57 -5.03 -24.32 0.19
CA LEU A 57 -4.66 -24.63 -1.18
C LEU A 57 -3.89 -25.95 -1.28
N PRO A 58 -4.04 -26.69 -2.38
CA PRO A 58 -3.19 -27.85 -2.67
C PRO A 58 -1.76 -27.42 -3.01
N GLY A 59 -0.79 -28.25 -2.65
CA GLY A 59 0.63 -27.99 -2.88
C GLY A 59 1.19 -26.97 -1.91
N LEU A 60 1.43 -25.75 -2.34
CA LEU A 60 1.90 -24.67 -1.49
C LEU A 60 0.71 -24.02 -0.77
N SER A 61 0.72 -23.99 0.58
CA SER A 61 -0.36 -23.38 1.37
C SER A 61 -0.45 -21.87 1.15
N GLY A 62 -1.64 -21.30 1.39
CA GLY A 62 -1.82 -19.83 1.26
C GLY A 62 -0.90 -19.02 2.17
N GLU A 63 -0.62 -19.52 3.39
CA GLU A 63 0.36 -18.90 4.29
C GLU A 63 1.77 -18.85 3.67
N ALA A 64 2.17 -19.91 2.96
CA ALA A 64 3.47 -19.99 2.28
C ALA A 64 3.52 -19.14 1.00
N VAL A 65 2.37 -18.81 0.41
CA VAL A 65 2.27 -17.90 -0.76
C VAL A 65 2.43 -16.43 -0.35
N LEU A 66 1.98 -16.02 0.84
CA LEU A 66 1.97 -14.62 1.29
C LEU A 66 3.31 -13.88 1.10
N PRO A 67 4.47 -14.45 1.46
CA PRO A 67 5.76 -13.77 1.26
C PRO A 67 6.07 -13.44 -0.21
N HIS A 68 5.59 -14.26 -1.15
CA HIS A 68 5.76 -14.04 -2.60
C HIS A 68 4.90 -12.89 -3.13
N LEU A 69 3.84 -12.51 -2.40
CA LEU A 69 2.91 -11.43 -2.74
C LEU A 69 3.33 -10.06 -2.17
N ALA A 70 4.56 -9.93 -1.67
CA ALA A 70 5.04 -8.68 -1.06
C ALA A 70 4.82 -7.46 -1.97
N GLY A 71 4.16 -6.43 -1.43
CA GLY A 71 3.81 -5.20 -2.15
C GLY A 71 2.51 -5.27 -2.97
N ILE A 72 1.80 -6.40 -2.95
CA ILE A 72 0.45 -6.55 -3.51
C ILE A 72 -0.53 -6.69 -2.36
N PRO A 73 -1.62 -5.93 -2.28
CA PRO A 73 -2.61 -6.11 -1.22
C PRO A 73 -3.29 -7.48 -1.35
N VAL A 74 -3.31 -8.23 -0.26
CA VAL A 74 -3.92 -9.57 -0.18
C VAL A 74 -5.10 -9.52 0.76
N ILE A 75 -6.28 -9.93 0.29
CA ILE A 75 -7.44 -10.24 1.13
C ILE A 75 -7.51 -11.76 1.27
N VAL A 76 -7.33 -12.25 2.48
CA VAL A 76 -7.43 -13.68 2.76
C VAL A 76 -8.90 -14.08 2.89
N LEU A 77 -9.32 -15.12 2.17
CA LEU A 77 -10.64 -15.75 2.24
C LEU A 77 -10.47 -17.12 2.92
N SER A 78 -10.98 -17.32 4.13
CA SER A 78 -10.76 -18.59 4.84
C SER A 78 -11.93 -19.00 5.72
N ALA A 79 -12.13 -20.32 5.88
CA ALA A 79 -13.09 -20.88 6.82
C ALA A 79 -12.62 -20.79 8.28
N LYS A 80 -11.32 -20.54 8.54
CA LYS A 80 -10.78 -20.39 9.90
C LYS A 80 -11.31 -19.11 10.55
N ALA A 81 -12.11 -19.21 11.61
CA ALA A 81 -12.74 -18.07 12.28
C ALA A 81 -11.98 -17.54 13.51
N GLY A 82 -10.88 -18.20 13.94
CA GLY A 82 -10.15 -17.89 15.17
C GLY A 82 -9.50 -16.48 15.12
N VAL A 83 -9.58 -15.74 16.23
CA VAL A 83 -8.96 -14.40 16.35
C VAL A 83 -7.44 -14.48 16.21
N GLU A 84 -6.82 -15.51 16.82
CA GLU A 84 -5.36 -15.72 16.79
C GLU A 84 -4.85 -15.90 15.35
N SER A 85 -5.53 -16.77 14.56
CA SER A 85 -5.18 -16.98 13.16
C SER A 85 -5.31 -15.70 12.31
N LYS A 86 -6.32 -14.85 12.59
CA LYS A 86 -6.48 -13.55 11.89
C LYS A 86 -5.35 -12.59 12.21
N VAL A 87 -4.93 -12.53 13.47
CA VAL A 87 -3.82 -11.67 13.91
C VAL A 87 -2.51 -12.11 13.27
N GLU A 88 -2.22 -13.42 13.27
CA GLU A 88 -1.01 -13.96 12.64
C GLU A 88 -0.95 -13.66 11.14
N LEU A 89 -2.07 -13.79 10.42
CA LEU A 89 -2.12 -13.51 8.98
C LEU A 89 -1.94 -12.03 8.66
N LEU A 90 -2.53 -11.14 9.45
CA LEU A 90 -2.36 -9.69 9.29
C LEU A 90 -0.91 -9.27 9.59
N LEU A 91 -0.30 -9.82 10.64
CA LEU A 91 1.12 -9.63 10.94
C LEU A 91 2.03 -10.26 9.88
N GLY A 92 1.60 -11.35 9.25
CA GLY A 92 2.27 -12.04 8.15
C GLY A 92 2.20 -11.31 6.80
N GLY A 93 1.52 -10.15 6.73
CA GLY A 93 1.48 -9.30 5.54
C GLY A 93 0.16 -9.30 4.76
N ALA A 94 -0.87 -10.00 5.22
CA ALA A 94 -2.21 -9.86 4.64
C ALA A 94 -2.76 -8.45 4.89
N ALA A 95 -3.34 -7.83 3.85
CA ALA A 95 -3.93 -6.49 3.96
C ALA A 95 -5.31 -6.50 4.62
N ASP A 96 -6.04 -7.61 4.52
CA ASP A 96 -7.35 -7.82 5.13
C ASP A 96 -7.69 -9.33 5.21
N TYR A 97 -8.75 -9.64 5.93
CA TYR A 97 -9.23 -10.99 6.15
C TYR A 97 -10.75 -11.06 6.09
N LEU A 98 -11.30 -12.08 5.43
CA LEU A 98 -12.74 -12.31 5.33
C LEU A 98 -13.05 -13.81 5.56
N THR A 99 -13.97 -14.11 6.46
CA THR A 99 -14.37 -15.49 6.77
C THR A 99 -15.38 -16.03 5.77
N LYS A 100 -15.18 -17.26 5.30
CA LYS A 100 -16.19 -18.04 4.55
C LYS A 100 -17.23 -18.64 5.50
N PRO A 101 -18.55 -18.56 5.20
CA PRO A 101 -19.17 -17.88 4.07
C PRO A 101 -19.20 -16.34 4.28
N PHE A 102 -19.08 -15.56 3.20
CA PHE A 102 -19.04 -14.11 3.24
C PHE A 102 -20.15 -13.47 2.39
N ASP A 103 -20.52 -12.25 2.74
CA ASP A 103 -21.39 -11.40 1.92
C ASP A 103 -20.56 -10.77 0.76
N THR A 104 -21.03 -10.91 -0.46
CA THR A 104 -20.35 -10.38 -1.66
C THR A 104 -20.21 -8.85 -1.63
N ARG A 105 -21.15 -8.14 -1.01
CA ARG A 105 -21.09 -6.67 -0.84
C ARG A 105 -19.97 -6.27 0.14
N GLU A 106 -19.77 -7.08 1.20
CA GLU A 106 -18.65 -6.87 2.12
C GLU A 106 -17.33 -7.08 1.40
N LEU A 107 -17.19 -8.15 0.61
CA LEU A 107 -16.00 -8.42 -0.18
C LEU A 107 -15.70 -7.26 -1.14
N LEU A 108 -16.66 -6.79 -1.91
CA LEU A 108 -16.50 -5.68 -2.85
C LEU A 108 -16.08 -4.38 -2.14
N ALA A 109 -16.67 -4.07 -0.98
CA ALA A 109 -16.28 -2.91 -0.20
C ALA A 109 -14.82 -2.99 0.27
N ARG A 110 -14.35 -4.16 0.72
CA ARG A 110 -12.96 -4.40 1.13
C ARG A 110 -12.00 -4.28 -0.05
N ILE A 111 -12.32 -4.87 -1.20
CA ILE A 111 -11.56 -4.73 -2.45
C ILE A 111 -11.40 -3.24 -2.81
N ALA A 112 -12.50 -2.48 -2.83
CA ALA A 112 -12.46 -1.05 -3.16
C ALA A 112 -11.56 -0.25 -2.20
N VAL A 113 -11.57 -0.59 -0.90
CA VAL A 113 -10.69 0.05 0.11
C VAL A 113 -9.22 -0.26 -0.18
N GLN A 114 -8.87 -1.52 -0.47
CA GLN A 114 -7.48 -1.92 -0.72
C GLN A 114 -6.95 -1.33 -2.04
N LEU A 115 -7.72 -1.37 -3.12
CA LEU A 115 -7.34 -0.77 -4.39
C LEU A 115 -7.16 0.75 -4.29
N ARG A 116 -8.04 1.45 -3.55
CA ARG A 116 -7.89 2.88 -3.28
C ARG A 116 -6.60 3.18 -2.50
N ARG A 117 -6.24 2.36 -1.51
CA ARG A 117 -4.96 2.49 -0.76
C ARG A 117 -3.76 2.31 -1.68
N LYS A 118 -3.78 1.30 -2.57
CA LYS A 118 -2.72 1.07 -3.57
C LYS A 118 -2.59 2.27 -4.50
N THR A 119 -3.70 2.76 -5.06
CA THR A 119 -3.70 3.95 -5.93
C THR A 119 -3.14 5.18 -5.21
N ALA A 120 -3.51 5.39 -3.93
CA ALA A 120 -2.98 6.48 -3.13
C ALA A 120 -1.48 6.32 -2.79
N GLN A 121 -0.96 5.08 -2.75
CA GLN A 121 0.47 4.81 -2.51
C GLN A 121 1.32 4.88 -3.77
N GLY A 122 0.78 4.50 -4.93
CA GLY A 122 1.47 4.49 -6.23
C GLY A 122 1.22 5.73 -7.11
N SER A 123 0.21 6.55 -6.79
CA SER A 123 -0.06 7.75 -7.57
C SER A 123 1.02 8.81 -7.36
N VAL A 124 1.44 9.44 -8.46
CA VAL A 124 2.30 10.63 -8.41
C VAL A 124 1.63 11.70 -7.55
N LEU A 125 2.24 12.02 -6.43
CA LEU A 125 1.76 13.05 -5.52
C LEU A 125 2.14 14.43 -6.05
N ARG A 126 1.21 15.38 -6.01
CA ARG A 126 1.44 16.76 -6.45
C ARG A 126 1.02 17.73 -5.36
N TYR A 127 1.88 18.69 -5.09
CA TYR A 127 1.60 19.75 -4.13
C TYR A 127 2.32 21.03 -4.57
N LYS A 128 1.56 22.02 -5.02
CA LYS A 128 2.10 23.21 -5.68
C LYS A 128 3.09 22.79 -6.80
N GLU A 129 4.30 23.28 -6.78
CA GLU A 129 5.37 22.98 -7.75
C GLU A 129 6.05 21.61 -7.52
N ILE A 130 5.76 20.94 -6.38
CA ILE A 130 6.41 19.69 -5.99
C ILE A 130 5.66 18.51 -6.60
N VAL A 131 6.38 17.66 -7.29
CA VAL A 131 5.90 16.37 -7.81
C VAL A 131 6.74 15.25 -7.23
N LEU A 132 6.11 14.29 -6.58
CA LEU A 132 6.76 13.12 -5.99
C LEU A 132 6.19 11.86 -6.61
N ASN A 133 7.06 11.05 -7.22
CA ASN A 133 6.71 9.73 -7.73
C ASN A 133 7.14 8.66 -6.70
N PRO A 134 6.20 7.97 -6.04
CA PRO A 134 6.52 6.96 -5.03
C PRO A 134 7.19 5.70 -5.61
N GLU A 135 6.95 5.37 -6.88
CA GLU A 135 7.47 4.17 -7.52
C GLU A 135 8.93 4.36 -7.96
N SER A 136 9.23 5.44 -8.71
CA SER A 136 10.61 5.75 -9.13
C SER A 136 11.44 6.39 -8.02
N ARG A 137 10.81 6.80 -6.90
CA ARG A 137 11.40 7.59 -5.81
C ARG A 137 11.99 8.93 -6.25
N GLU A 138 11.46 9.47 -7.32
CA GLU A 138 11.87 10.76 -7.84
C GLU A 138 11.03 11.88 -7.24
N VAL A 139 11.70 13.01 -7.00
CA VAL A 139 11.04 14.26 -6.59
C VAL A 139 11.52 15.36 -7.52
N THR A 140 10.58 16.14 -8.04
CA THR A 140 10.88 17.32 -8.83
C THR A 140 10.17 18.55 -8.26
N VAL A 141 10.77 19.72 -8.45
CA VAL A 141 10.19 21.04 -8.18
C VAL A 141 10.29 21.83 -9.47
N ASP A 142 9.16 22.31 -10.00
CA ASP A 142 9.09 22.97 -11.33
C ASP A 142 9.77 22.17 -12.47
N GLY A 143 9.75 20.82 -12.36
CA GLY A 143 10.37 19.91 -13.32
C GLY A 143 11.85 19.59 -13.06
N GLU A 144 12.53 20.31 -12.16
CA GLU A 144 13.92 20.08 -11.80
C GLU A 144 14.03 19.01 -10.70
N ALA A 145 14.94 18.03 -10.88
CA ALA A 145 15.09 16.91 -9.97
C ALA A 145 15.73 17.30 -8.64
N VAL A 146 15.13 16.91 -7.52
CA VAL A 146 15.61 17.17 -6.16
C VAL A 146 16.07 15.87 -5.50
N ARG A 147 17.34 15.76 -5.14
CA ARG A 147 17.90 14.59 -4.47
C ARG A 147 17.59 14.59 -2.97
N LEU A 148 16.70 13.70 -2.57
CA LEU A 148 16.35 13.46 -1.16
C LEU A 148 16.99 12.17 -0.64
N THR A 149 17.30 12.15 0.67
CA THR A 149 17.61 10.90 1.36
C THR A 149 16.36 10.05 1.52
N ARG A 150 16.49 8.77 1.89
CA ARG A 150 15.33 7.88 2.14
C ARG A 150 14.38 8.47 3.18
N THR A 151 14.93 8.98 4.28
CA THR A 151 14.16 9.59 5.38
C THR A 151 13.45 10.86 4.95
N GLU A 152 14.14 11.77 4.23
CA GLU A 152 13.55 13.00 3.70
C GLU A 152 12.43 12.72 2.70
N PHE A 153 12.63 11.72 1.83
CA PHE A 153 11.62 11.25 0.89
C PHE A 153 10.38 10.70 1.60
N GLY A 154 10.58 9.83 2.62
CA GLY A 154 9.49 9.28 3.43
C GLY A 154 8.69 10.35 4.16
N ILE A 155 9.36 11.35 4.73
CA ILE A 155 8.70 12.49 5.37
C ILE A 155 7.85 13.26 4.36
N LEU A 156 8.42 13.65 3.21
CA LEU A 156 7.72 14.40 2.17
C LEU A 156 6.52 13.61 1.63
N LYS A 157 6.70 12.33 1.32
CA LYS A 157 5.63 11.43 0.88
C LYS A 157 4.46 11.43 1.86
N LEU A 158 4.73 11.25 3.16
CA LEU A 158 3.67 11.18 4.17
C LEU A 158 2.93 12.51 4.31
N LEU A 159 3.63 13.63 4.25
CA LEU A 159 3.03 14.96 4.26
C LEU A 159 2.17 15.21 3.01
N MET A 160 2.66 14.84 1.82
CA MET A 160 1.92 15.01 0.57
C MET A 160 0.72 14.07 0.43
N GLN A 161 0.73 12.92 1.09
CA GLN A 161 -0.44 12.04 1.19
C GLN A 161 -1.55 12.62 2.10
N ASN A 162 -1.19 13.57 2.97
CA ASN A 162 -2.11 14.18 3.94
C ASN A 162 -1.99 15.73 3.93
N PRO A 163 -2.22 16.39 2.79
CA PRO A 163 -1.83 17.79 2.59
C PRO A 163 -2.54 18.80 3.52
N LYS A 164 -3.70 18.44 4.07
CA LYS A 164 -4.49 19.30 4.97
C LYS A 164 -4.40 18.90 6.45
N GLN A 165 -3.55 17.93 6.79
CA GLN A 165 -3.48 17.37 8.14
C GLN A 165 -2.13 17.65 8.79
N VAL A 166 -2.16 17.87 10.10
CA VAL A 166 -0.95 17.87 10.94
C VAL A 166 -0.57 16.41 11.19
N ILE A 167 0.61 16.01 10.78
CA ILE A 167 1.13 14.67 11.03
C ILE A 167 1.92 14.68 12.33
N PRO A 168 1.49 13.94 13.38
CA PRO A 168 2.20 13.85 14.63
C PRO A 168 3.61 13.26 14.45
N LYS A 169 4.55 13.66 15.30
CA LYS A 169 5.93 13.13 15.27
C LYS A 169 5.98 11.62 15.44
N SER A 170 5.14 11.05 16.34
CA SER A 170 5.03 9.60 16.52
C SER A 170 4.69 8.89 15.24
N ARG A 171 3.66 9.37 14.51
CA ARG A 171 3.25 8.77 13.23
C ARG A 171 4.34 8.87 12.14
N LEU A 172 5.11 9.97 12.13
CA LEU A 172 6.28 10.08 11.24
C LEU A 172 7.34 9.04 11.57
N LEU A 173 7.65 8.86 12.87
CA LEU A 173 8.64 7.90 13.34
C LEU A 173 8.19 6.46 13.08
N ASP A 174 6.93 6.11 13.37
CA ASP A 174 6.37 4.78 13.11
C ASP A 174 6.49 4.39 11.63
N GLN A 175 6.14 5.32 10.74
CA GLN A 175 6.21 5.08 9.30
C GLN A 175 7.67 4.99 8.80
N LEU A 176 8.56 5.82 9.34
CA LEU A 176 9.98 5.85 8.95
C LEU A 176 10.76 4.65 9.50
N SER A 177 10.40 4.13 10.67
CA SER A 177 11.05 2.95 11.26
C SER A 177 10.92 1.70 10.40
N LEU A 178 9.85 1.60 9.62
CA LEU A 178 9.65 0.52 8.63
C LEU A 178 10.65 0.60 7.46
N GLU A 179 11.08 1.81 7.08
CA GLU A 179 11.98 2.04 5.93
C GLU A 179 13.42 2.37 6.38
N THR A 180 13.60 2.94 7.58
CA THR A 180 14.89 3.39 8.14
C THR A 180 14.90 3.19 9.66
N PRO A 181 15.34 2.00 10.16
CA PRO A 181 15.30 1.64 11.59
C PRO A 181 16.06 2.60 12.52
N ASP A 182 17.03 3.35 12.00
CA ASP A 182 17.90 4.25 12.79
C ASP A 182 17.34 5.67 12.96
N CYS A 183 16.09 5.95 12.56
CA CYS A 183 15.50 7.27 12.67
C CYS A 183 14.99 7.52 14.10
N ALA A 184 15.83 8.14 14.96
CA ALA A 184 15.45 8.55 16.30
C ALA A 184 14.64 9.88 16.28
N GLU A 185 13.82 10.13 17.31
CA GLU A 185 13.05 11.39 17.45
C GLU A 185 13.95 12.64 17.42
N SER A 186 15.17 12.54 17.96
CA SER A 186 16.15 13.62 17.97
C SER A 186 16.64 14.00 16.57
N SER A 187 16.68 13.06 15.63
CA SER A 187 17.12 13.27 14.25
C SER A 187 16.01 13.77 13.32
N LEU A 188 14.72 13.58 13.69
CA LEU A 188 13.58 13.98 12.86
C LEU A 188 13.60 15.47 12.51
N LYS A 189 13.90 16.34 13.48
CA LYS A 189 13.99 17.80 13.27
C LYS A 189 15.09 18.15 12.26
N VAL A 190 16.22 17.45 12.30
CA VAL A 190 17.34 17.64 11.38
C VAL A 190 16.92 17.24 9.95
N HIS A 191 16.26 16.08 9.79
CA HIS A 191 15.77 15.63 8.50
C HIS A 191 14.72 16.60 7.90
N VAL A 192 13.79 17.09 8.71
CA VAL A 192 12.81 18.10 8.26
C VAL A 192 13.51 19.42 7.87
N SER A 193 14.50 19.86 8.65
CA SER A 193 15.28 21.07 8.32
C SER A 193 16.03 20.93 7.01
N ASN A 194 16.71 19.80 6.78
CA ASN A 194 17.40 19.50 5.52
C ASN A 194 16.43 19.40 4.34
N LEU A 195 15.28 18.75 4.53
CA LEU A 195 14.24 18.66 3.52
C LEU A 195 13.73 20.05 3.10
N ARG A 196 13.40 20.92 4.07
CA ARG A 196 12.97 22.30 3.82
C ARG A 196 14.02 23.06 3.02
N ARG A 197 15.29 22.97 3.43
CA ARG A 197 16.38 23.64 2.73
C ARG A 197 16.47 23.19 1.27
N LYS A 198 16.45 21.89 1.00
CA LYS A 198 16.53 21.34 -0.36
C LYS A 198 15.35 21.75 -1.23
N LEU A 199 14.12 21.71 -0.71
CA LEU A 199 12.93 22.10 -1.44
C LEU A 199 12.95 23.61 -1.73
N ARG A 200 13.38 24.44 -0.79
CA ARG A 200 13.52 25.89 -0.98
C ARG A 200 14.62 26.23 -2.00
N GLU A 201 15.78 25.58 -1.96
CA GLU A 201 16.86 25.73 -2.94
C GLU A 201 16.40 25.37 -4.35
N ALA A 202 15.43 24.44 -4.48
CA ALA A 202 14.82 24.03 -5.73
C ALA A 202 13.63 24.93 -6.18
N GLY A 203 13.23 25.94 -5.39
CA GLY A 203 12.19 26.89 -5.77
C GLY A 203 10.82 26.68 -5.11
N ALA A 204 10.61 25.63 -4.31
CA ALA A 204 9.30 25.33 -3.71
C ALA A 204 8.90 26.24 -2.53
N GLY A 205 9.72 27.21 -2.16
CA GLY A 205 9.44 28.12 -1.04
C GLY A 205 9.36 27.43 0.33
N GLU A 206 8.60 28.02 1.26
CA GLU A 206 8.36 27.44 2.59
C GLU A 206 7.13 26.54 2.54
N CYS A 207 7.32 25.29 2.16
CA CYS A 207 6.24 24.33 1.92
C CYS A 207 5.91 23.40 3.10
N ILE A 208 6.70 23.43 4.18
CA ILE A 208 6.47 22.59 5.37
C ILE A 208 6.44 23.47 6.62
N GLU A 209 5.38 23.38 7.41
CA GLU A 209 5.20 24.08 8.68
C GLU A 209 5.37 23.13 9.87
N ALA A 210 5.97 23.65 10.95
CA ALA A 210 5.98 22.97 12.23
C ALA A 210 4.79 23.43 13.08
N VAL A 211 3.99 22.47 13.54
CA VAL A 211 2.93 22.73 14.54
C VAL A 211 3.51 22.40 15.91
N TRP A 212 3.68 23.45 16.71
CA TRP A 212 4.41 23.37 17.97
C TRP A 212 3.84 22.30 18.90
N GLY A 213 4.71 21.47 19.46
CA GLY A 213 4.34 20.34 20.34
C GLY A 213 3.68 19.15 19.66
N ILE A 214 3.21 19.23 18.39
CA ILE A 214 2.44 18.18 17.73
C ILE A 214 3.25 17.50 16.61
N GLY A 215 3.65 18.23 15.57
CA GLY A 215 4.26 17.63 14.40
C GLY A 215 4.48 18.61 13.25
N PHE A 216 4.23 18.13 12.04
CA PHE A 216 4.45 18.88 10.80
C PHE A 216 3.26 18.77 9.87
N LYS A 217 3.05 19.80 9.04
CA LYS A 217 2.05 19.82 7.94
C LYS A 217 2.64 20.51 6.72
N LEU A 218 1.97 20.37 5.57
CA LEU A 218 2.25 21.23 4.42
C LEU A 218 1.68 22.64 4.66
N ALA A 219 2.42 23.67 4.26
CA ALA A 219 2.01 25.06 4.35
C ALA A 219 0.95 25.39 3.27
N GLU A 220 -0.10 26.12 3.62
CA GLU A 220 -1.14 26.55 2.66
C GLU A 220 -0.62 27.49 1.58
#